data_35acd00448d88ceb80cf0ca2f5cedd12
#
_entry.id   35acd00448d88ceb80cf0ca2f5cedd12
#
_cell.length_a   1.000
_cell.length_b   1.000
_cell.length_c   1.000
_cell.angle_alpha   90.00
_cell.angle_beta   90.00
_cell.angle_gamma   90.00
#
_symmetry.space_group_name_H-M   'P 1'
#
loop_
_entity.id
_entity.type
_entity.pdbx_description
1 polymer ?
#
loop_
_entity_poly.entity_id
_entity_poly.type
_entity_poly.pdbx_seq_one_letter_code
_entity_poly.pdbx_strand_id
1 'polypeptide(L)'
;YTNTQYGFDYYTALAEELPQVLKRFFPNMTSKREKTFIAGLSMGGYGCFKLALATNRFSHAASFSGALSFQEFSPESQNLGTPAYWRGVFGEIKDWTASPYSLESLAKKSDKKTKLWAWCGEQDFLYEANNLAVKNLKKLGFDVTYSHSAGTHEWYYWEKQLERFLATLPIDFKLEERLI
;
A
#
# COMPACT_ATOMS: atom_id res chain seq x y z
N TYR A 1 4.27 -8.43 2.11
CA TYR A 1 3.28 -8.95 1.15
C TYR A 1 3.96 -9.38 -0.14
N THR A 2 4.73 -10.48 -0.07
CA THR A 2 5.41 -11.07 -1.22
C THR A 2 5.39 -12.60 -1.08
N ASN A 3 5.55 -13.33 -2.16
CA ASN A 3 5.85 -14.75 -2.10
C ASN A 3 7.31 -14.86 -1.68
N THR A 4 7.56 -15.58 -0.60
CA THR A 4 8.89 -15.67 -0.01
C THR A 4 9.72 -16.76 -0.67
N GLN A 5 11.03 -16.62 -0.64
CA GLN A 5 11.93 -17.58 -1.29
C GLN A 5 11.82 -19.00 -0.66
N TYR A 6 11.64 -19.06 0.67
CA TYR A 6 11.66 -20.31 1.43
C TYR A 6 10.50 -20.44 2.43
N GLY A 7 9.41 -19.69 2.23
CA GLY A 7 8.29 -19.69 3.16
C GLY A 7 6.95 -19.62 2.43
N PHE A 8 6.03 -18.84 2.96
CA PHE A 8 4.67 -18.76 2.47
C PHE A 8 4.50 -17.78 1.29
N ASP A 9 3.50 -18.04 0.47
CA ASP A 9 3.15 -17.23 -0.70
C ASP A 9 2.13 -16.13 -0.34
N TYR A 10 2.55 -15.20 0.53
CA TYR A 10 1.67 -14.14 1.04
C TYR A 10 1.08 -13.24 -0.05
N TYR A 11 1.82 -12.99 -1.14
CA TYR A 11 1.29 -12.22 -2.25
C TYR A 11 0.14 -12.96 -2.94
N THR A 12 0.32 -14.23 -3.24
CA THR A 12 -0.71 -15.10 -3.83
C THR A 12 -1.94 -15.18 -2.92
N ALA A 13 -1.72 -15.39 -1.62
CA ALA A 13 -2.80 -15.44 -0.63
C ALA A 13 -3.67 -14.16 -0.65
N LEU A 14 -3.05 -12.97 -0.71
CA LEU A 14 -3.77 -11.70 -0.70
C LEU A 14 -4.30 -11.28 -2.08
N ALA A 15 -3.52 -11.51 -3.14
CA ALA A 15 -3.89 -11.04 -4.47
C ALA A 15 -4.88 -11.98 -5.19
N GLU A 16 -4.85 -13.27 -4.89
CA GLU A 16 -5.59 -14.28 -5.64
C GLU A 16 -6.57 -15.07 -4.78
N GLU A 17 -6.12 -15.64 -3.65
CA GLU A 17 -6.96 -16.51 -2.83
C GLU A 17 -8.00 -15.73 -2.03
N LEU A 18 -7.60 -14.68 -1.32
CA LEU A 18 -8.49 -13.88 -0.49
C LEU A 18 -9.71 -13.33 -1.28
N PRO A 19 -9.57 -12.76 -2.48
CA PRO A 19 -10.72 -12.32 -3.27
C PRO A 19 -11.67 -13.46 -3.63
N GLN A 20 -11.16 -14.66 -3.88
CA GLN A 20 -11.99 -15.83 -4.17
C GLN A 20 -12.75 -16.30 -2.92
N VAL A 21 -12.09 -16.33 -1.78
CA VAL A 21 -12.70 -16.67 -0.49
C VAL A 21 -13.80 -15.66 -0.16
N LEU A 22 -13.51 -14.37 -0.25
CA LEU A 22 -14.47 -13.30 0.02
C LEU A 22 -15.71 -13.41 -0.89
N LYS A 23 -15.53 -13.70 -2.17
CA LYS A 23 -16.65 -13.89 -3.10
C LYS A 23 -17.56 -15.07 -2.71
N ARG A 24 -17.00 -16.13 -2.11
CA ARG A 24 -17.78 -17.28 -1.63
C ARG A 24 -18.60 -16.94 -0.38
N PHE A 25 -17.99 -16.20 0.56
CA PHE A 25 -18.65 -15.80 1.81
C PHE A 25 -19.60 -14.62 1.63
N PHE A 26 -19.30 -13.72 0.70
CA PHE A 26 -20.06 -12.50 0.42
C PHE A 26 -20.45 -12.42 -1.05
N PRO A 27 -21.40 -13.25 -1.53
CA PRO A 27 -21.72 -13.36 -2.96
C PRO A 27 -22.24 -12.05 -3.57
N ASN A 28 -22.79 -11.15 -2.75
CA ASN A 28 -23.27 -9.84 -3.16
C ASN A 28 -22.17 -8.77 -3.20
N MET A 29 -20.95 -9.10 -2.79
CA MET A 29 -19.81 -8.18 -2.85
C MET A 29 -19.47 -7.90 -4.32
N THR A 30 -19.33 -6.63 -4.66
CA THR A 30 -18.94 -6.22 -6.00
C THR A 30 -17.48 -6.58 -6.30
N SER A 31 -17.19 -6.93 -7.55
CA SER A 31 -15.83 -7.05 -8.08
C SER A 31 -15.49 -5.92 -9.07
N LYS A 32 -16.38 -4.93 -9.21
CA LYS A 32 -16.14 -3.78 -10.09
C LYS A 32 -15.03 -2.92 -9.54
N ARG A 33 -14.03 -2.63 -10.36
CA ARG A 33 -12.86 -1.84 -9.98
C ARG A 33 -13.23 -0.50 -9.35
N GLU A 34 -14.17 0.21 -9.95
CA GLU A 34 -14.62 1.54 -9.49
C GLU A 34 -15.23 1.54 -8.08
N LYS A 35 -15.60 0.36 -7.59
CA LYS A 35 -16.15 0.14 -6.24
C LYS A 35 -15.24 -0.72 -5.35
N THR A 36 -13.99 -0.88 -5.73
CA THR A 36 -13.00 -1.68 -4.97
C THR A 36 -11.84 -0.78 -4.58
N PHE A 37 -11.57 -0.72 -3.28
CA PHE A 37 -10.59 0.16 -2.66
C PHE A 37 -9.65 -0.65 -1.78
N ILE A 38 -8.45 -0.13 -1.55
CA ILE A 38 -7.48 -0.75 -0.65
C ILE A 38 -6.77 0.32 0.17
N ALA A 39 -6.58 0.06 1.46
CA ALA A 39 -5.84 0.95 2.34
C ALA A 39 -4.94 0.15 3.27
N GLY A 40 -3.86 0.75 3.72
CA GLY A 40 -2.95 0.14 4.67
C GLY A 40 -1.99 1.13 5.30
N LEU A 41 -1.43 0.72 6.43
CA LEU A 41 -0.47 1.52 7.18
C LEU A 41 0.89 0.81 7.27
N SER A 42 1.97 1.57 7.40
CA SER A 42 3.33 1.03 7.56
C SER A 42 3.69 0.01 6.46
N MET A 43 4.04 -1.22 6.80
CA MET A 43 4.22 -2.31 5.84
C MET A 43 2.94 -2.55 5.00
N GLY A 44 1.74 -2.39 5.57
CA GLY A 44 0.46 -2.46 4.86
C GLY A 44 0.27 -1.31 3.87
N GLY A 45 0.85 -0.14 4.12
CA GLY A 45 0.91 0.98 3.18
C GLY A 45 1.68 0.64 1.91
N TYR A 46 2.84 0.00 2.05
CA TYR A 46 3.54 -0.59 0.90
C TYR A 46 2.70 -1.67 0.24
N GLY A 47 2.11 -2.59 1.03
CA GLY A 47 1.33 -3.71 0.52
C GLY A 47 0.13 -3.28 -0.32
N CYS A 48 -0.61 -2.25 0.10
CA CYS A 48 -1.76 -1.77 -0.65
C CYS A 48 -1.35 -1.10 -1.96
N PHE A 49 -0.28 -0.31 -1.99
CA PHE A 49 0.24 0.24 -3.25
C PHE A 49 0.78 -0.85 -4.17
N LYS A 50 1.52 -1.82 -3.63
CA LYS A 50 1.99 -2.98 -4.40
C LYS A 50 0.85 -3.73 -5.06
N LEU A 51 -0.19 -4.10 -4.28
CA LEU A 51 -1.36 -4.82 -4.80
C LEU A 51 -2.13 -3.99 -5.84
N ALA A 52 -2.32 -2.70 -5.59
CA ALA A 52 -3.01 -1.82 -6.51
C ALA A 52 -2.29 -1.68 -7.86
N LEU A 53 -0.97 -1.48 -7.82
CA LEU A 53 -0.14 -1.32 -9.02
C LEU A 53 0.05 -2.64 -9.79
N ALA A 54 0.16 -3.76 -9.09
CA ALA A 54 0.40 -5.06 -9.71
C ALA A 54 -0.86 -5.70 -10.31
N THR A 55 -2.04 -5.46 -9.70
CA THR A 55 -3.28 -6.15 -10.11
C THR A 55 -4.24 -5.29 -10.92
N ASN A 56 -4.13 -3.98 -10.85
CA ASN A 56 -5.04 -3.01 -11.48
C ASN A 56 -6.52 -3.22 -11.07
N ARG A 57 -6.79 -3.83 -9.90
CA ARG A 57 -8.14 -4.16 -9.43
C ARG A 57 -8.81 -3.06 -8.61
N PHE A 58 -8.05 -2.06 -8.20
CA PHE A 58 -8.50 -1.03 -7.26
C PHE A 58 -8.60 0.32 -7.97
N SER A 59 -9.69 1.04 -7.72
CA SER A 59 -9.84 2.41 -8.21
C SER A 59 -9.09 3.43 -7.34
N HIS A 60 -9.00 3.16 -6.02
CA HIS A 60 -8.29 4.00 -5.07
C HIS A 60 -7.44 3.12 -4.14
N ALA A 61 -6.26 3.60 -3.83
CA ALA A 61 -5.36 2.96 -2.87
C ALA A 61 -4.79 4.02 -1.92
N ALA A 62 -4.84 3.75 -0.61
CA ALA A 62 -4.32 4.66 0.40
C ALA A 62 -3.19 4.02 1.22
N SER A 63 -2.16 4.82 1.49
CA SER A 63 -1.02 4.47 2.30
C SER A 63 -0.84 5.47 3.44
N PHE A 64 -0.80 4.98 4.68
CA PHE A 64 -0.53 5.77 5.87
C PHE A 64 0.84 5.39 6.42
N SER A 65 1.78 6.33 6.41
CA SER A 65 3.18 6.05 6.82
C SER A 65 3.74 4.77 6.19
N GLY A 66 3.55 4.60 4.88
CA GLY A 66 3.96 3.37 4.19
C GLY A 66 5.47 3.26 3.98
N ALA A 67 6.02 2.04 4.01
CA ALA A 67 7.40 1.76 3.61
C ALA A 67 7.51 1.77 2.07
N LEU A 68 7.36 2.96 1.45
CA LEU A 68 7.10 3.11 0.02
C LEU A 68 8.36 3.11 -0.85
N SER A 69 9.52 3.42 -0.30
CA SER A 69 10.78 3.48 -1.05
C SER A 69 11.85 2.61 -0.40
N PHE A 70 12.40 1.69 -1.17
CA PHE A 70 13.58 0.91 -0.73
C PHE A 70 14.89 1.67 -0.91
N GLN A 71 14.90 2.85 -1.51
CA GLN A 71 16.08 3.69 -1.62
C GLN A 71 16.35 4.42 -0.30
N GLU A 72 15.31 4.96 0.34
CA GLU A 72 15.42 5.68 1.62
C GLU A 72 15.19 4.77 2.83
N PHE A 73 14.64 3.59 2.61
CA PHE A 73 14.35 2.63 3.65
C PHE A 73 14.72 1.22 3.17
N SER A 74 15.79 0.69 3.73
CA SER A 74 16.08 -0.74 3.60
C SER A 74 15.72 -1.43 4.93
N PRO A 75 15.07 -2.59 4.88
CA PRO A 75 14.78 -3.37 6.09
C PRO A 75 16.03 -3.63 6.94
N GLU A 76 17.17 -3.77 6.31
CA GLU A 76 18.47 -4.00 6.95
C GLU A 76 18.95 -2.76 7.73
N SER A 77 18.76 -1.56 7.17
CA SER A 77 19.17 -0.30 7.81
C SER A 77 18.38 0.02 9.07
N GLN A 78 17.17 -0.55 9.20
CA GLN A 78 16.29 -0.32 10.35
C GLN A 78 16.36 -1.44 11.42
N ASN A 79 17.32 -2.35 11.31
CA ASN A 79 17.45 -3.50 12.22
C ASN A 79 16.16 -4.35 12.33
N LEU A 80 15.35 -4.39 11.27
CA LEU A 80 14.09 -5.15 11.22
C LEU A 80 14.30 -6.61 10.86
N GLY A 81 15.53 -7.10 10.94
CA GLY A 81 15.90 -8.48 10.66
C GLY A 81 17.34 -8.58 10.17
N THR A 82 17.85 -9.81 10.11
CA THR A 82 19.20 -10.07 9.60
C THR A 82 19.22 -10.06 8.06
N PRO A 83 20.38 -9.82 7.41
CA PRO A 83 20.52 -10.01 5.98
C PRO A 83 20.10 -11.41 5.50
N ALA A 84 20.36 -12.45 6.30
CA ALA A 84 19.92 -13.82 5.99
C ALA A 84 18.40 -13.96 5.98
N TYR A 85 17.70 -13.32 6.94
CA TYR A 85 16.24 -13.27 6.97
C TYR A 85 15.67 -12.64 5.70
N TRP A 86 16.19 -11.48 5.30
CA TRP A 86 15.70 -10.76 4.12
C TRP A 86 16.03 -11.48 2.81
N ARG A 87 17.19 -12.17 2.73
CA ARG A 87 17.44 -13.08 1.61
C ARG A 87 16.44 -14.24 1.55
N GLY A 88 16.01 -14.75 2.69
CA GLY A 88 14.95 -15.76 2.77
C GLY A 88 13.59 -15.26 2.28
N VAL A 89 13.31 -13.97 2.46
CA VAL A 89 12.06 -13.34 2.01
C VAL A 89 12.09 -13.00 0.52
N PHE A 90 13.12 -12.28 0.08
CA PHE A 90 13.17 -11.65 -1.24
C PHE A 90 14.15 -12.30 -2.23
N GLY A 91 14.95 -13.29 -1.78
CA GLY A 91 16.09 -13.77 -2.56
C GLY A 91 17.26 -12.78 -2.54
N GLU A 92 18.19 -12.96 -3.47
CA GLU A 92 19.33 -12.04 -3.65
C GLU A 92 18.88 -10.81 -4.45
N ILE A 93 18.88 -9.65 -3.81
CA ILE A 93 18.55 -8.36 -4.42
C ILE A 93 19.82 -7.52 -4.53
N LYS A 94 20.29 -7.30 -5.75
CA LYS A 94 21.45 -6.45 -6.03
C LYS A 94 21.10 -4.96 -6.08
N ASP A 95 19.91 -4.64 -6.59
CA ASP A 95 19.39 -3.28 -6.70
C ASP A 95 17.92 -3.28 -6.31
N TRP A 96 17.64 -2.73 -5.13
CA TRP A 96 16.29 -2.65 -4.60
C TRP A 96 15.37 -1.77 -5.43
N THR A 97 15.89 -0.72 -6.05
CA THR A 97 15.08 0.23 -6.84
C THR A 97 14.65 -0.36 -8.18
N ALA A 98 15.47 -1.22 -8.76
CA ALA A 98 15.17 -1.95 -10.00
C ALA A 98 14.49 -3.30 -9.75
N SER A 99 14.36 -3.71 -8.49
CA SER A 99 13.77 -4.99 -8.13
C SER A 99 12.28 -5.08 -8.51
N PRO A 100 11.73 -6.29 -8.71
CA PRO A 100 10.29 -6.47 -8.95
C PRO A 100 9.42 -6.09 -7.74
N TYR A 101 10.04 -5.80 -6.61
CA TYR A 101 9.36 -5.41 -5.38
C TYR A 101 9.23 -3.89 -5.24
N SER A 102 10.00 -3.08 -6.01
CA SER A 102 9.90 -1.62 -5.94
C SER A 102 8.59 -1.13 -6.55
N LEU A 103 8.01 -0.10 -5.93
CA LEU A 103 6.77 0.51 -6.45
C LEU A 103 6.99 1.15 -7.82
N GLU A 104 8.17 1.69 -8.08
CA GLU A 104 8.54 2.26 -9.38
C GLU A 104 8.55 1.20 -10.50
N SER A 105 9.07 0.00 -10.21
CA SER A 105 9.07 -1.10 -11.18
C SER A 105 7.66 -1.60 -11.49
N LEU A 106 6.79 -1.65 -10.48
CA LEU A 106 5.38 -1.99 -10.63
C LEU A 106 4.60 -0.90 -11.36
N ALA A 107 4.84 0.36 -11.01
CA ALA A 107 4.20 1.53 -11.60
C ALA A 107 4.44 1.64 -13.11
N LYS A 108 5.63 1.29 -13.58
CA LYS A 108 5.96 1.27 -15.03
C LYS A 108 5.10 0.28 -15.83
N LYS A 109 4.60 -0.78 -15.18
CA LYS A 109 3.78 -1.84 -15.79
C LYS A 109 2.28 -1.66 -15.56
N SER A 110 1.90 -0.80 -14.62
CA SER A 110 0.51 -0.54 -14.26
C SER A 110 -0.21 0.29 -15.34
N ASP A 111 -1.55 0.18 -15.39
CA ASP A 111 -2.42 0.98 -16.28
C ASP A 111 -2.60 2.44 -15.85
N LYS A 112 -2.03 2.83 -14.72
CA LYS A 112 -2.04 4.18 -14.11
C LYS A 112 -3.42 4.77 -13.80
N LYS A 113 -4.45 3.96 -13.74
CA LYS A 113 -5.83 4.40 -13.48
C LYS A 113 -6.20 4.43 -12.01
N THR A 114 -5.39 3.79 -11.14
CA THR A 114 -5.60 3.82 -9.69
C THR A 114 -5.21 5.19 -9.14
N LYS A 115 -6.14 5.84 -8.44
CA LYS A 115 -5.86 7.05 -7.69
C LYS A 115 -5.16 6.67 -6.39
N LEU A 116 -3.99 7.25 -6.19
CA LEU A 116 -3.16 6.97 -5.01
C LEU A 116 -3.33 8.08 -3.99
N TRP A 117 -3.54 7.70 -2.75
CA TRP A 117 -3.63 8.61 -1.62
C TRP A 117 -2.55 8.24 -0.60
N ALA A 118 -1.77 9.20 -0.13
CA ALA A 118 -0.73 8.96 0.85
C ALA A 118 -0.70 10.05 1.91
N TRP A 119 -0.40 9.63 3.15
CA TRP A 119 -0.06 10.53 4.25
C TRP A 119 1.10 9.95 5.05
N CYS A 120 1.98 10.84 5.55
CA CYS A 120 3.03 10.48 6.49
C CYS A 120 3.23 11.61 7.51
N GLY A 121 3.49 11.25 8.76
CA GLY A 121 3.86 12.20 9.79
C GLY A 121 5.26 12.76 9.53
N GLU A 122 5.48 14.05 9.82
CA GLU A 122 6.78 14.72 9.60
C GLU A 122 7.87 14.23 10.55
N GLN A 123 7.49 13.63 11.70
CA GLN A 123 8.40 13.02 12.67
C GLN A 123 8.45 11.48 12.53
N ASP A 124 7.82 10.94 11.48
CA ASP A 124 7.86 9.52 11.18
C ASP A 124 9.17 9.15 10.48
N PHE A 125 9.79 8.04 10.89
CA PHE A 125 11.05 7.56 10.29
C PHE A 125 10.89 7.15 8.80
N LEU A 126 9.67 7.01 8.29
CA LEU A 126 9.35 6.76 6.89
C LEU A 126 9.02 8.03 6.09
N TYR A 127 9.17 9.22 6.69
CA TYR A 127 8.78 10.47 6.05
C TYR A 127 9.50 10.70 4.71
N GLU A 128 10.82 10.57 4.70
CA GLU A 128 11.62 10.77 3.47
C GLU A 128 11.35 9.68 2.43
N ALA A 129 11.12 8.43 2.87
CA ALA A 129 10.73 7.34 1.97
C ALA A 129 9.41 7.62 1.27
N ASN A 130 8.43 8.22 1.99
CA ASN A 130 7.15 8.63 1.41
C ASN A 130 7.33 9.80 0.43
N ASN A 131 8.08 10.83 0.79
CA ASN A 131 8.37 11.99 -0.08
C ASN A 131 8.98 11.55 -1.41
N LEU A 132 9.99 10.68 -1.36
CA LEU A 132 10.67 10.18 -2.55
C LEU A 132 9.75 9.31 -3.41
N ALA A 133 9.04 8.37 -2.82
CA ALA A 133 8.13 7.48 -3.54
C ALA A 133 7.00 8.26 -4.24
N VAL A 134 6.37 9.20 -3.53
CA VAL A 134 5.32 10.05 -4.11
C VAL A 134 5.85 10.89 -5.27
N LYS A 135 7.03 11.50 -5.11
CA LYS A 135 7.70 12.25 -6.19
C LYS A 135 7.92 11.38 -7.43
N ASN A 136 8.39 10.14 -7.24
CA ASN A 136 8.65 9.21 -8.33
C ASN A 136 7.37 8.72 -9.00
N LEU A 137 6.33 8.39 -8.23
CA LEU A 137 5.03 7.98 -8.77
C LEU A 137 4.36 9.10 -9.58
N LYS A 138 4.43 10.36 -9.11
CA LYS A 138 3.94 11.52 -9.87
C LYS A 138 4.70 11.71 -11.19
N LYS A 139 6.04 11.55 -11.17
CA LYS A 139 6.85 11.59 -12.40
C LYS A 139 6.48 10.47 -13.39
N LEU A 140 6.04 9.32 -12.91
CA LEU A 140 5.55 8.21 -13.72
C LEU A 140 4.11 8.41 -14.23
N GLY A 141 3.46 9.53 -13.88
CA GLY A 141 2.14 9.93 -14.38
C GLY A 141 0.97 9.41 -13.55
N PHE A 142 1.18 9.05 -12.28
CA PHE A 142 0.09 8.70 -11.37
C PHE A 142 -0.58 9.94 -10.77
N ASP A 143 -1.90 9.86 -10.61
CA ASP A 143 -2.67 10.78 -9.78
C ASP A 143 -2.43 10.42 -8.29
N VAL A 144 -1.60 11.21 -7.61
CA VAL A 144 -1.24 11.00 -6.21
C VAL A 144 -1.64 12.20 -5.38
N THR A 145 -2.64 12.03 -4.53
CA THR A 145 -2.94 12.95 -3.44
C THR A 145 -2.00 12.65 -2.28
N TYR A 146 -1.14 13.60 -1.92
CA TYR A 146 -0.20 13.44 -0.81
C TYR A 146 -0.33 14.60 0.16
N SER A 147 -0.40 14.27 1.44
CA SER A 147 -0.36 15.21 2.54
C SER A 147 0.57 14.73 3.65
N HIS A 148 1.08 15.65 4.43
CA HIS A 148 1.85 15.40 5.65
C HIS A 148 1.46 16.41 6.71
N SER A 149 1.75 16.12 7.94
CA SER A 149 1.53 17.01 9.08
C SER A 149 2.40 16.57 10.24
N ALA A 150 2.48 17.35 11.30
CA ALA A 150 3.09 16.88 12.55
C ALA A 150 2.46 15.53 12.95
N GLY A 151 3.31 14.56 13.28
CA GLY A 151 2.90 13.20 13.65
C GLY A 151 4.04 12.20 13.57
N THR A 152 3.87 11.12 14.30
CA THR A 152 4.81 10.01 14.41
C THR A 152 4.21 8.72 13.85
N HIS A 153 4.90 7.60 13.96
CA HIS A 153 4.45 6.29 13.45
C HIS A 153 3.47 5.62 14.41
N GLU A 154 2.24 6.16 14.51
CA GLU A 154 1.26 5.76 15.54
C GLU A 154 -0.18 5.71 15.01
N TRP A 155 -0.99 4.82 15.61
CA TRP A 155 -2.39 4.59 15.30
C TRP A 155 -3.25 5.85 15.39
N TYR A 156 -3.01 6.72 16.36
CA TYR A 156 -3.74 7.97 16.56
C TYR A 156 -3.82 8.83 15.29
N TYR A 157 -2.72 8.90 14.52
CA TYR A 157 -2.69 9.65 13.27
C TYR A 157 -3.37 8.86 12.14
N TRP A 158 -3.13 7.55 12.07
CA TRP A 158 -3.63 6.71 10.99
C TRP A 158 -5.15 6.60 10.98
N GLU A 159 -5.82 6.53 12.14
CA GLU A 159 -7.28 6.55 12.24
C GLU A 159 -7.86 7.81 11.59
N LYS A 160 -7.33 8.98 11.92
CA LYS A 160 -7.76 10.25 11.34
C LYS A 160 -7.55 10.32 9.83
N GLN A 161 -6.47 9.74 9.33
CA GLN A 161 -6.19 9.72 7.90
C GLN A 161 -7.06 8.70 7.17
N LEU A 162 -7.39 7.59 7.80
CA LEU A 162 -8.36 6.63 7.27
C LEU A 162 -9.74 7.28 7.09
N GLU A 163 -10.24 8.02 8.09
CA GLU A 163 -11.50 8.76 7.99
C GLU A 163 -11.46 9.75 6.81
N ARG A 164 -10.38 10.53 6.68
CA ARG A 164 -10.19 11.46 5.56
C ARG A 164 -10.19 10.76 4.21
N PHE A 165 -9.48 9.64 4.10
CA PHE A 165 -9.48 8.85 2.88
C PHE A 165 -10.86 8.30 2.54
N LEU A 166 -11.57 7.72 3.51
CA LEU A 166 -12.92 7.19 3.33
C LEU A 166 -13.89 8.26 2.82
N ALA A 167 -13.77 9.50 3.30
CA ALA A 167 -14.58 10.63 2.85
C ALA A 167 -14.33 11.03 1.38
N THR A 168 -13.21 10.61 0.78
CA THR A 168 -12.90 10.87 -0.65
C THR A 168 -13.44 9.81 -1.59
N LEU A 169 -13.86 8.66 -1.06
CA LEU A 169 -14.31 7.54 -1.88
C LEU A 169 -15.69 7.81 -2.50
N PRO A 170 -15.93 7.37 -3.72
CA PRO A 170 -17.23 7.50 -4.39
C PRO A 170 -18.24 6.48 -3.85
N ILE A 171 -18.56 6.59 -2.56
CA ILE A 171 -19.48 5.72 -1.84
C ILE A 171 -20.60 6.58 -1.26
N ASP A 172 -21.83 6.24 -1.56
CA ASP A 172 -23.01 6.85 -0.94
C ASP A 172 -23.19 6.25 0.47
N PHE A 173 -22.79 6.99 1.48
CA PHE A 173 -23.09 6.63 2.87
C PHE A 173 -24.52 7.04 3.21
N LYS A 174 -25.38 6.07 3.43
CA LYS A 174 -26.60 6.32 4.21
C LYS A 174 -26.22 6.14 5.67
N LEU A 175 -26.30 7.22 6.43
CA LEU A 175 -26.30 7.14 7.89
C LEU A 175 -27.57 6.37 8.29
N GLU A 176 -27.43 5.11 8.65
CA GLU A 176 -28.48 4.43 9.39
C GLU A 176 -28.46 5.06 10.80
N GLU A 177 -29.55 5.75 11.15
CA GLU A 177 -29.81 6.10 12.54
C GLU A 177 -29.94 4.77 13.29
N ARG A 178 -28.91 4.40 14.01
CA ARG A 178 -29.01 3.33 14.99
C ARG A 178 -29.96 3.85 16.06
N LEU A 179 -31.16 3.30 16.11
CA LEU A 179 -32.05 3.44 17.25
C LEU A 179 -31.27 2.93 18.47
N ILE A 180 -30.93 3.87 19.36
CA ILE A 180 -30.34 3.60 20.66
C ILE A 180 -31.42 3.04 21.58
#